data_31c8d3368d3598bc24248a5fe2663e34
#
_entry.id   31c8d3368d3598bc24248a5fe2663e34
#
_cell.length_a   1.000
_cell.length_b   1.000
_cell.length_c   1.000
_cell.angle_alpha   90.00
_cell.angle_beta   90.00
_cell.angle_gamma   90.00
#
_symmetry.space_group_name_H-M   'P 1'
#
loop_
_entity.id
_entity.type
_entity.pdbx_description
1 polymer ?
#
loop_
_entity_poly.entity_id
_entity_poly.type
_entity_poly.pdbx_seq_one_letter_code
_entity_poly.pdbx_strand_id
1 'polypeptide(L)'
;MRSGACCAPGVTSIAVPGGKWFTDVTVREAVEGGLLEGPRMVVAGRALSNYGGIFDPDPYPAFEGTPADTAGTLCNTRDEFIRETRKQCKRGVDLIKIADSTWGDVQTVADDEIAAVVDEAHRHNVKVTIHSRGSTSTRAAAKAGADLIYHADLATEADLDIIAKAGMPLAPVLTSPWIGVEHGGAGRGLGDRVRDRLRAQLDTSFQMLRNARDRGISVMSGSDTGNASAFSHGRWHGKEAELFVKEVGMPPMEAIVANTSRNAWLMGLEGEVGVIAPGKLADIVIWNSDPLADITVLQRPSEISTIIKDGRVVDREAGGFRQLPEEPPRARASI
;
A
#
# COMPACT_ATOMS: atom_id res chain seq x y z
N MET A 1 21.51 1.12 -2.66
CA MET A 1 20.18 1.01 -3.30
C MET A 1 20.01 2.20 -4.22
N ARG A 2 19.68 2.03 -5.49
CA ARG A 2 19.42 3.15 -6.40
C ARG A 2 17.93 3.44 -6.35
N SER A 3 17.55 4.52 -5.71
CA SER A 3 16.15 4.92 -5.48
C SER A 3 15.43 5.43 -6.73
N GLY A 4 16.14 5.71 -7.82
CA GLY A 4 15.56 6.10 -9.12
C GLY A 4 14.56 5.09 -9.71
N ALA A 5 14.54 3.86 -9.17
CA ALA A 5 13.70 2.79 -9.63
C ALA A 5 12.18 3.07 -9.58
N CYS A 6 11.70 3.92 -8.66
CA CYS A 6 10.26 4.19 -8.52
C CYS A 6 9.75 5.35 -9.39
N CYS A 7 10.55 6.37 -9.68
CA CYS A 7 10.09 7.47 -10.53
C CYS A 7 9.96 7.06 -11.99
N ALA A 8 10.85 6.20 -12.49
CA ALA A 8 10.88 5.85 -13.91
C ALA A 8 9.61 5.15 -14.45
N PRO A 9 8.80 4.39 -13.66
CA PRO A 9 7.50 3.92 -14.10
C PRO A 9 6.36 4.94 -13.90
N GLY A 10 6.67 6.21 -13.63
CA GLY A 10 5.66 7.28 -13.52
C GLY A 10 5.14 7.51 -12.09
N VAL A 11 5.82 6.98 -11.07
CA VAL A 11 5.42 7.18 -9.66
C VAL A 11 6.32 8.23 -9.02
N THR A 12 5.80 9.43 -8.81
CA THR A 12 6.54 10.57 -8.24
C THR A 12 6.48 10.63 -6.72
N SER A 13 5.49 9.98 -6.11
CA SER A 13 5.30 9.95 -4.65
C SER A 13 4.78 8.57 -4.22
N ILE A 14 5.25 8.08 -3.06
CA ILE A 14 4.84 6.78 -2.50
C ILE A 14 4.62 6.86 -0.98
N ALA A 15 3.64 6.10 -0.50
CA ALA A 15 3.55 5.73 0.90
C ALA A 15 4.13 4.33 1.11
N VAL A 16 4.98 4.17 2.12
CA VAL A 16 5.62 2.91 2.51
C VAL A 16 5.10 2.52 3.89
N PRO A 17 4.01 1.73 3.96
CA PRO A 17 3.36 1.41 5.24
C PRO A 17 4.07 0.29 6.02
N GLY A 18 5.34 0.11 5.83
CA GLY A 18 6.18 -0.84 6.56
C GLY A 18 7.56 -0.99 5.96
N GLY A 19 8.57 -0.69 6.74
CA GLY A 19 9.99 -0.81 6.39
C GLY A 19 10.73 -1.74 7.35
N LYS A 20 11.77 -2.40 6.86
CA LYS A 20 12.64 -3.22 7.71
C LYS A 20 13.65 -2.34 8.42
N TRP A 21 13.74 -2.41 9.75
CA TRP A 21 14.76 -1.71 10.54
C TRP A 21 14.84 -0.19 10.28
N PHE A 22 13.70 0.46 9.97
CA PHE A 22 13.66 1.89 9.61
C PHE A 22 14.49 2.27 8.36
N THR A 23 14.75 1.31 7.46
CA THR A 23 15.46 1.60 6.21
C THR A 23 14.68 2.54 5.30
N ASP A 24 13.36 2.53 5.37
CA ASP A 24 12.45 3.44 4.69
C ASP A 24 12.66 4.90 5.14
N VAL A 25 12.78 5.14 6.45
CA VAL A 25 13.12 6.46 7.03
C VAL A 25 14.45 6.97 6.48
N THR A 26 15.49 6.12 6.50
CA THR A 26 16.83 6.49 5.99
C THR A 26 16.80 6.80 4.49
N VAL A 27 16.04 6.02 3.70
CA VAL A 27 15.90 6.26 2.26
C VAL A 27 15.14 7.56 1.99
N ARG A 28 14.04 7.84 2.72
CA ARG A 28 13.33 9.11 2.63
C ARG A 28 14.27 10.30 2.89
N GLU A 29 15.01 10.27 4.00
CA GLU A 29 15.94 11.34 4.36
C GLU A 29 17.04 11.54 3.29
N ALA A 30 17.52 10.46 2.70
CA ALA A 30 18.51 10.54 1.62
C ALA A 30 17.91 11.14 0.32
N VAL A 31 16.64 10.87 0.02
CA VAL A 31 15.95 11.47 -1.13
C VAL A 31 15.67 12.96 -0.86
N GLU A 32 15.16 13.31 0.32
CA GLU A 32 14.88 14.69 0.72
C GLU A 32 16.15 15.54 0.78
N GLY A 33 17.25 14.96 1.25
CA GLY A 33 18.57 15.59 1.29
C GLY A 33 19.30 15.64 -0.06
N GLY A 34 18.69 15.13 -1.14
CA GLY A 34 19.26 15.14 -2.50
C GLY A 34 20.45 14.18 -2.68
N LEU A 35 20.68 13.26 -1.75
CA LEU A 35 21.72 12.22 -1.85
C LEU A 35 21.31 11.07 -2.76
N LEU A 36 20.01 10.86 -2.91
CA LEU A 36 19.41 9.87 -3.80
C LEU A 36 18.32 10.50 -4.65
N GLU A 37 18.25 10.10 -5.91
CA GLU A 37 17.06 10.38 -6.73
C GLU A 37 15.96 9.38 -6.41
N GLY A 38 14.73 9.85 -6.22
CA GLY A 38 13.60 9.00 -5.88
C GLY A 38 12.28 9.74 -5.76
N PRO A 39 11.19 9.01 -5.54
CA PRO A 39 9.87 9.61 -5.26
C PRO A 39 9.88 10.32 -3.91
N ARG A 40 8.94 11.24 -3.69
CA ARG A 40 8.60 11.65 -2.31
C ARG A 40 8.12 10.44 -1.55
N MET A 41 8.48 10.37 -0.29
CA MET A 41 8.16 9.20 0.53
C MET A 41 7.47 9.63 1.82
N VAL A 42 6.41 8.92 2.14
CA VAL A 42 5.79 8.90 3.47
C VAL A 42 5.99 7.50 4.03
N VAL A 43 6.56 7.39 5.22
CA VAL A 43 7.12 6.14 5.73
C VAL A 43 6.60 5.80 7.12
N ALA A 44 6.44 4.50 7.39
CA ALA A 44 5.89 4.01 8.66
C ALA A 44 6.93 3.38 9.59
N GLY A 45 8.15 3.16 9.13
CA GLY A 45 9.08 2.35 9.92
C GLY A 45 8.58 0.90 10.02
N ARG A 46 8.64 0.30 11.21
CA ARG A 46 8.20 -1.07 11.43
C ARG A 46 6.72 -1.13 11.79
N ALA A 47 5.96 -2.05 11.17
CA ALA A 47 4.56 -2.26 11.51
C ALA A 47 4.42 -2.79 12.95
N LEU A 48 3.39 -2.33 13.67
CA LEU A 48 3.00 -2.85 14.97
C LEU A 48 2.12 -4.08 14.77
N SER A 49 2.52 -5.23 15.29
CA SER A 49 1.80 -6.49 15.20
C SER A 49 1.86 -7.21 16.55
N ASN A 50 1.31 -8.41 16.63
CA ASN A 50 1.36 -9.25 17.81
C ASN A 50 1.56 -10.71 17.44
N TYR A 51 1.58 -11.62 18.42
CA TYR A 51 1.58 -13.06 18.16
C TYR A 51 0.29 -13.46 17.44
N GLY A 52 0.45 -14.19 16.33
CA GLY A 52 -0.63 -14.55 15.42
C GLY A 52 -0.97 -13.48 14.38
N GLY A 53 -0.38 -12.29 14.47
CA GLY A 53 -0.50 -11.24 13.46
C GLY A 53 0.34 -11.52 12.20
N ILE A 54 0.13 -10.74 11.14
CA ILE A 54 0.77 -10.99 9.83
C ILE A 54 2.31 -10.94 9.88
N PHE A 55 2.90 -10.23 10.84
CA PHE A 55 4.36 -10.14 10.98
C PHE A 55 4.93 -11.01 12.10
N ASP A 56 4.12 -11.92 12.66
CA ASP A 56 4.62 -12.99 13.50
C ASP A 56 5.26 -14.06 12.61
N PRO A 57 6.58 -14.30 12.72
CA PRO A 57 7.28 -15.25 11.83
C PRO A 57 6.98 -16.71 12.13
N ASP A 58 6.47 -17.04 13.31
CA ASP A 58 6.26 -18.42 13.77
C ASP A 58 4.76 -18.71 14.00
N PRO A 59 4.15 -19.69 13.34
CA PRO A 59 4.70 -20.66 12.38
C PRO A 59 4.52 -20.29 10.90
N TYR A 60 4.63 -19.01 10.54
CA TYR A 60 4.34 -18.57 9.18
C TYR A 60 5.49 -18.84 8.21
N PRO A 61 5.38 -19.81 7.28
CA PRO A 61 6.50 -20.28 6.44
C PRO A 61 7.14 -19.20 5.58
N ALA A 62 6.40 -18.14 5.24
CA ALA A 62 6.93 -17.04 4.44
C ALA A 62 8.00 -16.21 5.16
N PHE A 63 8.03 -16.30 6.49
CA PHE A 63 8.98 -15.59 7.35
C PHE A 63 9.92 -16.53 8.12
N GLU A 64 9.89 -17.85 7.80
CA GLU A 64 10.78 -18.80 8.42
C GLU A 64 12.24 -18.36 8.32
N GLY A 65 12.96 -18.38 9.44
CA GLY A 65 14.34 -17.89 9.53
C GLY A 65 14.49 -16.38 9.51
N THR A 66 13.40 -15.60 9.47
CA THR A 66 13.43 -14.13 9.59
C THR A 66 13.36 -13.75 11.06
N PRO A 67 14.27 -12.87 11.57
CA PRO A 67 14.12 -12.37 12.93
C PRO A 67 12.76 -11.72 13.17
N ALA A 68 12.13 -12.02 14.31
CA ALA A 68 10.77 -11.60 14.64
C ALA A 68 10.53 -10.09 14.56
N ASP A 69 11.56 -9.28 14.76
CA ASP A 69 11.47 -7.82 14.77
C ASP A 69 11.98 -7.15 13.49
N THR A 70 12.06 -7.88 12.38
CA THR A 70 12.62 -7.36 11.11
C THR A 70 11.65 -6.41 10.40
N ALA A 71 10.48 -6.90 9.99
CA ALA A 71 9.49 -6.14 9.23
C ALA A 71 8.38 -5.56 10.12
N GLY A 72 8.13 -6.20 11.26
CA GLY A 72 7.20 -5.75 12.28
C GLY A 72 7.84 -5.71 13.66
N THR A 73 7.14 -5.14 14.62
CA THR A 73 7.44 -5.22 16.04
C THR A 73 6.28 -5.92 16.72
N LEU A 74 6.58 -7.00 17.47
CA LEU A 74 5.56 -7.72 18.21
C LEU A 74 5.26 -7.01 19.53
N CYS A 75 4.03 -6.55 19.66
CA CYS A 75 3.46 -5.92 20.85
C CYS A 75 2.30 -6.79 21.32
N ASN A 76 2.35 -7.31 22.53
CA ASN A 76 1.36 -8.25 23.04
C ASN A 76 0.58 -7.71 24.23
N THR A 77 0.77 -6.44 24.52
CA THR A 77 0.02 -5.70 25.54
C THR A 77 -0.21 -4.27 25.07
N ARG A 78 -1.26 -3.66 25.56
CA ARG A 78 -1.61 -2.26 25.28
C ARG A 78 -0.42 -1.30 25.55
N ASP A 79 0.32 -1.50 26.64
CA ASP A 79 1.46 -0.65 27.00
C ASP A 79 2.65 -0.83 26.05
N GLU A 80 2.84 -2.03 25.50
CA GLU A 80 3.85 -2.28 24.46
C GLU A 80 3.49 -1.57 23.16
N PHE A 81 2.24 -1.59 22.74
CA PHE A 81 1.76 -0.83 21.58
C PHE A 81 2.00 0.68 21.75
N ILE A 82 1.65 1.26 22.92
CA ILE A 82 1.90 2.68 23.22
C ILE A 82 3.41 2.99 23.19
N ARG A 83 4.22 2.18 23.85
CA ARG A 83 5.68 2.36 23.91
C ARG A 83 6.30 2.33 22.52
N GLU A 84 5.91 1.37 21.70
CA GLU A 84 6.44 1.26 20.35
C GLU A 84 5.94 2.39 19.45
N THR A 85 4.68 2.81 19.54
CA THR A 85 4.17 4.00 18.84
C THR A 85 5.03 5.23 19.12
N ARG A 86 5.33 5.52 20.40
CA ARG A 86 6.23 6.62 20.79
C ARG A 86 7.62 6.49 20.18
N LYS A 87 8.13 5.27 20.12
CA LYS A 87 9.45 5.01 19.53
C LYS A 87 9.44 5.23 18.01
N GLN A 88 8.38 4.79 17.32
CA GLN A 88 8.21 5.05 15.90
C GLN A 88 8.15 6.57 15.63
N CYS A 89 7.31 7.32 16.36
CA CYS A 89 7.22 8.77 16.26
C CYS A 89 8.56 9.45 16.53
N LYS A 90 9.30 9.03 17.57
CA LYS A 90 10.65 9.53 17.85
C LYS A 90 11.63 9.28 16.71
N ARG A 91 11.44 8.22 15.92
CA ARG A 91 12.27 7.89 14.74
C ARG A 91 11.90 8.71 13.52
N GLY A 92 10.90 9.59 13.62
CA GLY A 92 10.51 10.48 12.54
C GLY A 92 9.70 9.79 11.44
N VAL A 93 8.88 8.81 11.80
CA VAL A 93 7.93 8.23 10.83
C VAL A 93 6.78 9.21 10.55
N ASP A 94 6.20 9.10 9.37
CA ASP A 94 5.06 9.91 8.93
C ASP A 94 3.72 9.22 9.16
N LEU A 95 3.77 7.90 9.29
CA LEU A 95 2.63 7.02 9.53
C LEU A 95 2.94 6.04 10.66
N ILE A 96 1.92 5.63 11.40
CA ILE A 96 1.94 4.38 12.16
C ILE A 96 1.20 3.32 11.37
N LYS A 97 1.77 2.13 11.28
CA LYS A 97 1.12 0.96 10.68
C LYS A 97 0.79 -0.06 11.76
N ILE A 98 -0.48 -0.38 11.91
CA ILE A 98 -0.93 -1.57 12.65
C ILE A 98 -1.09 -2.71 11.64
N ALA A 99 -0.63 -3.88 11.99
CA ALA A 99 -0.73 -5.07 11.18
C ALA A 99 -1.40 -6.20 11.97
N ASP A 100 -2.69 -6.37 11.71
CA ASP A 100 -3.55 -7.38 12.32
C ASP A 100 -3.36 -8.76 11.66
N SER A 101 -4.33 -9.62 11.70
CA SER A 101 -4.24 -11.02 11.26
C SER A 101 -3.86 -11.19 9.79
N THR A 102 -3.24 -12.32 9.50
CA THR A 102 -2.81 -12.70 8.15
C THR A 102 -3.97 -13.04 7.22
N TRP A 103 -4.94 -13.81 7.72
CA TRP A 103 -5.98 -14.43 6.92
C TRP A 103 -7.31 -14.53 7.66
N GLY A 104 -8.39 -14.35 6.90
CA GLY A 104 -9.72 -14.61 7.38
C GLY A 104 -10.25 -13.55 8.33
N ASP A 105 -11.33 -13.88 9.02
CA ASP A 105 -12.05 -13.00 9.94
C ASP A 105 -11.56 -13.19 11.39
N VAL A 106 -10.24 -13.21 11.57
CA VAL A 106 -9.61 -13.30 12.89
C VAL A 106 -8.99 -11.95 13.21
N GLN A 107 -9.40 -11.35 14.29
CA GLN A 107 -8.76 -10.15 14.86
C GLN A 107 -7.76 -10.60 15.92
N THR A 108 -6.49 -10.21 15.77
CA THR A 108 -5.42 -10.54 16.73
C THR A 108 -5.08 -9.36 17.63
N VAL A 109 -5.20 -8.13 17.14
CA VAL A 109 -4.99 -6.90 17.91
C VAL A 109 -6.31 -6.47 18.53
N ALA A 110 -6.37 -6.35 19.85
CA ALA A 110 -7.60 -6.01 20.58
C ALA A 110 -8.09 -4.58 20.26
N ASP A 111 -9.40 -4.33 20.43
CA ASP A 111 -10.01 -3.02 20.16
C ASP A 111 -9.37 -1.89 20.95
N ASP A 112 -9.05 -2.12 22.21
CA ASP A 112 -8.41 -1.13 23.07
C ASP A 112 -6.92 -0.91 22.76
N GLU A 113 -6.23 -1.90 22.20
CA GLU A 113 -4.87 -1.78 21.69
C GLU A 113 -4.85 -0.91 20.40
N ILE A 114 -5.78 -1.16 19.46
CA ILE A 114 -5.95 -0.33 18.27
C ILE A 114 -6.24 1.13 18.68
N ALA A 115 -7.19 1.33 19.59
CA ALA A 115 -7.55 2.66 20.07
C ALA A 115 -6.37 3.37 20.75
N ALA A 116 -5.58 2.63 21.54
CA ALA A 116 -4.41 3.20 22.22
C ALA A 116 -3.32 3.66 21.24
N VAL A 117 -3.10 2.92 20.15
CA VAL A 117 -2.17 3.33 19.09
C VAL A 117 -2.67 4.58 18.39
N VAL A 118 -3.96 4.63 18.02
CA VAL A 118 -4.56 5.79 17.36
C VAL A 118 -4.45 7.04 18.24
N ASP A 119 -4.86 6.94 19.50
CA ASP A 119 -4.78 8.04 20.46
C ASP A 119 -3.34 8.57 20.63
N GLU A 120 -2.38 7.66 20.75
CA GLU A 120 -0.99 8.04 20.95
C GLU A 120 -0.40 8.67 19.69
N ALA A 121 -0.62 8.09 18.51
CA ALA A 121 -0.10 8.61 17.24
C ALA A 121 -0.70 9.99 16.93
N HIS A 122 -2.00 10.16 17.11
CA HIS A 122 -2.68 11.44 16.85
C HIS A 122 -2.16 12.56 17.78
N ARG A 123 -1.74 12.26 19.03
CA ARG A 123 -1.06 13.24 19.89
C ARG A 123 0.25 13.73 19.31
N HIS A 124 0.89 12.93 18.45
CA HIS A 124 2.09 13.29 17.72
C HIS A 124 1.82 13.86 16.31
N ASN A 125 0.56 14.09 15.94
CA ASN A 125 0.11 14.45 14.59
C ASN A 125 0.54 13.45 13.51
N VAL A 126 0.62 12.16 13.85
CA VAL A 126 0.98 11.06 12.95
C VAL A 126 -0.27 10.26 12.63
N LYS A 127 -0.54 10.04 11.34
CA LYS A 127 -1.67 9.22 10.87
C LYS A 127 -1.47 7.74 11.19
N VAL A 128 -2.58 7.02 11.40
CA VAL A 128 -2.57 5.57 11.65
C VAL A 128 -3.24 4.84 10.50
N THR A 129 -2.52 3.88 9.94
CA THR A 129 -3.05 2.97 8.93
C THR A 129 -3.06 1.54 9.46
N ILE A 130 -4.04 0.75 9.05
CA ILE A 130 -4.18 -0.62 9.54
C ILE A 130 -4.35 -1.63 8.41
N HIS A 131 -3.60 -2.74 8.49
CA HIS A 131 -3.92 -3.96 7.74
C HIS A 131 -5.06 -4.66 8.49
N SER A 132 -6.21 -4.74 7.85
CA SER A 132 -7.41 -5.37 8.41
C SER A 132 -8.18 -6.06 7.29
N ARG A 133 -8.48 -7.33 7.44
CA ARG A 133 -9.24 -8.10 6.47
C ARG A 133 -10.64 -8.43 6.95
N GLY A 134 -10.76 -8.80 8.21
CA GLY A 134 -11.99 -9.27 8.82
C GLY A 134 -12.95 -8.15 9.20
N SER A 135 -14.21 -8.52 9.38
CA SER A 135 -15.28 -7.63 9.83
C SER A 135 -14.97 -7.00 11.19
N THR A 136 -14.47 -7.80 12.15
CA THR A 136 -14.22 -7.34 13.53
C THR A 136 -13.12 -6.29 13.59
N SER A 137 -11.95 -6.57 12.99
CA SER A 137 -10.82 -5.64 13.01
C SER A 137 -11.09 -4.37 12.18
N THR A 138 -11.81 -4.50 11.06
CA THR A 138 -12.24 -3.37 10.23
C THR A 138 -13.15 -2.42 11.02
N ARG A 139 -14.10 -2.97 11.76
CA ARG A 139 -15.01 -2.20 12.62
C ARG A 139 -14.29 -1.58 13.81
N ALA A 140 -13.34 -2.30 14.41
CA ALA A 140 -12.53 -1.78 15.52
C ALA A 140 -11.67 -0.59 15.05
N ALA A 141 -11.04 -0.70 13.88
CA ALA A 141 -10.27 0.39 13.26
C ALA A 141 -11.12 1.64 13.01
N ALA A 142 -12.32 1.47 12.45
CA ALA A 142 -13.24 2.57 12.20
C ALA A 142 -13.70 3.25 13.48
N LYS A 143 -14.02 2.47 14.53
CA LYS A 143 -14.43 3.00 15.84
C LYS A 143 -13.30 3.70 16.56
N ALA A 144 -12.07 3.23 16.41
CA ALA A 144 -10.89 3.84 17.00
C ALA A 144 -10.49 5.15 16.30
N GLY A 145 -11.00 5.41 15.10
CA GLY A 145 -10.63 6.59 14.31
C GLY A 145 -9.30 6.45 13.59
N ALA A 146 -8.93 5.24 13.17
CA ALA A 146 -7.80 5.06 12.28
C ALA A 146 -8.00 5.84 10.98
N ASP A 147 -6.90 6.29 10.35
CA ASP A 147 -6.98 7.18 9.19
C ASP A 147 -7.19 6.44 7.87
N LEU A 148 -6.75 5.18 7.76
CA LEU A 148 -6.91 4.38 6.55
C LEU A 148 -6.95 2.89 6.87
N ILE A 149 -7.87 2.15 6.24
CA ILE A 149 -7.88 0.69 6.22
C ILE A 149 -7.28 0.19 4.91
N TYR A 150 -6.35 -0.75 5.01
CA TYR A 150 -5.92 -1.58 3.89
C TYR A 150 -6.72 -2.87 3.87
N HIS A 151 -7.10 -3.31 2.66
CA HIS A 151 -7.83 -4.55 2.32
C HIS A 151 -9.33 -4.47 2.60
N ALA A 152 -9.79 -4.73 3.82
CA ALA A 152 -11.19 -4.80 4.22
C ALA A 152 -12.02 -5.85 3.42
N ASP A 153 -11.36 -6.86 2.85
CA ASP A 153 -11.95 -7.80 1.89
C ASP A 153 -13.13 -8.60 2.46
N LEU A 154 -13.24 -8.77 3.76
CA LEU A 154 -14.35 -9.45 4.45
C LEU A 154 -15.27 -8.48 5.20
N ALA A 155 -15.18 -7.18 4.95
CA ALA A 155 -16.10 -6.21 5.53
C ALA A 155 -17.54 -6.46 5.04
N THR A 156 -18.45 -6.57 5.99
CA THR A 156 -19.89 -6.68 5.70
C THR A 156 -20.47 -5.31 5.32
N GLU A 157 -21.68 -5.30 4.81
CA GLU A 157 -22.39 -4.04 4.52
C GLU A 157 -22.55 -3.16 5.77
N ALA A 158 -22.82 -3.77 6.93
CA ALA A 158 -22.90 -3.05 8.20
C ALA A 158 -21.54 -2.43 8.61
N ASP A 159 -20.42 -3.08 8.29
CA ASP A 159 -19.10 -2.52 8.55
C ASP A 159 -18.82 -1.34 7.62
N LEU A 160 -19.23 -1.46 6.35
CA LEU A 160 -19.09 -0.36 5.38
C LEU A 160 -19.95 0.84 5.78
N ASP A 161 -21.13 0.65 6.38
CA ASP A 161 -21.95 1.73 6.94
C ASP A 161 -21.21 2.46 8.08
N ILE A 162 -20.48 1.72 8.92
CA ILE A 162 -19.65 2.31 9.98
C ILE A 162 -18.46 3.08 9.40
N ILE A 163 -17.76 2.52 8.40
CA ILE A 163 -16.65 3.17 7.71
C ILE A 163 -17.12 4.47 7.04
N ALA A 164 -18.26 4.41 6.31
CA ALA A 164 -18.83 5.57 5.65
C ALA A 164 -19.19 6.68 6.65
N LYS A 165 -19.83 6.31 7.77
CA LYS A 165 -20.18 7.25 8.84
C LYS A 165 -18.94 7.89 9.49
N ALA A 166 -17.85 7.14 9.61
CA ALA A 166 -16.57 7.64 10.11
C ALA A 166 -15.84 8.54 9.09
N GLY A 167 -16.28 8.57 7.82
CA GLY A 167 -15.59 9.27 6.74
C GLY A 167 -14.21 8.70 6.43
N MET A 168 -13.95 7.46 6.82
CA MET A 168 -12.64 6.84 6.70
C MET A 168 -12.43 6.27 5.30
N PRO A 169 -11.31 6.59 4.62
CA PRO A 169 -10.96 5.99 3.35
C PRO A 169 -10.50 4.55 3.49
N LEU A 170 -10.52 3.81 2.39
CA LEU A 170 -9.94 2.48 2.29
C LEU A 170 -9.09 2.31 1.03
N ALA A 171 -8.03 1.49 1.13
CA ALA A 171 -7.20 1.06 0.02
C ALA A 171 -7.27 -0.48 -0.07
N PRO A 172 -7.94 -1.04 -1.09
CA PRO A 172 -8.24 -2.48 -1.14
C PRO A 172 -7.04 -3.35 -1.44
N VAL A 173 -6.03 -2.79 -2.12
CA VAL A 173 -4.78 -3.51 -2.42
C VAL A 173 -5.03 -4.79 -3.23
N LEU A 174 -5.74 -4.66 -4.35
CA LEU A 174 -6.13 -5.77 -5.22
C LEU A 174 -4.96 -6.38 -5.99
N THR A 175 -3.93 -5.59 -6.26
CA THR A 175 -2.76 -5.99 -7.06
C THR A 175 -2.00 -7.14 -6.42
N SER A 176 -1.82 -7.13 -5.10
CA SER A 176 -1.07 -8.16 -4.38
C SER A 176 -1.70 -9.56 -4.51
N PRO A 177 -2.98 -9.79 -4.18
CA PRO A 177 -3.62 -11.10 -4.40
C PRO A 177 -3.72 -11.44 -5.90
N TRP A 178 -3.91 -10.46 -6.79
CA TRP A 178 -3.92 -10.68 -8.24
C TRP A 178 -2.59 -11.27 -8.73
N ILE A 179 -1.44 -10.71 -8.30
CA ILE A 179 -0.12 -11.27 -8.61
C ILE A 179 -0.01 -12.71 -8.10
N GLY A 180 -0.53 -13.00 -6.91
CA GLY A 180 -0.53 -14.34 -6.35
C GLY A 180 -1.31 -15.34 -7.21
N VAL A 181 -2.45 -14.94 -7.75
CA VAL A 181 -3.27 -15.77 -8.65
C VAL A 181 -2.58 -15.99 -10.00
N GLU A 182 -2.17 -14.92 -10.67
CA GLU A 182 -1.68 -14.96 -12.04
C GLU A 182 -0.24 -15.48 -12.16
N HIS A 183 0.60 -15.15 -11.20
CA HIS A 183 2.04 -15.45 -11.25
C HIS A 183 2.48 -16.49 -10.21
N GLY A 184 1.55 -17.18 -9.56
CA GLY A 184 1.84 -18.29 -8.64
C GLY A 184 2.71 -17.92 -7.45
N GLY A 185 2.65 -16.64 -7.00
CA GLY A 185 3.49 -16.14 -5.94
C GLY A 185 4.98 -16.05 -6.29
N ALA A 186 5.32 -16.03 -7.59
CA ALA A 186 6.64 -15.86 -8.19
C ALA A 186 7.79 -16.42 -7.34
N GLY A 187 7.99 -17.72 -7.44
CA GLY A 187 9.07 -18.44 -6.76
C GLY A 187 8.75 -18.98 -5.37
N ARG A 188 7.55 -18.75 -4.83
CA ARG A 188 7.11 -19.34 -3.56
C ARG A 188 6.35 -20.64 -3.70
N GLY A 189 6.10 -21.10 -4.95
CA GLY A 189 5.41 -22.39 -5.20
C GLY A 189 4.04 -22.46 -4.52
N LEU A 190 3.24 -21.39 -4.62
CA LEU A 190 1.90 -21.40 -4.04
C LEU A 190 1.09 -22.53 -4.65
N GLY A 191 0.74 -23.54 -3.84
CA GLY A 191 -0.12 -24.64 -4.26
C GLY A 191 -1.51 -24.14 -4.68
N ASP A 192 -2.24 -24.97 -5.44
CA ASP A 192 -3.57 -24.62 -5.99
C ASP A 192 -4.53 -24.11 -4.92
N ARG A 193 -4.51 -24.66 -3.71
CA ARG A 193 -5.34 -24.20 -2.58
C ARG A 193 -5.13 -22.73 -2.23
N VAL A 194 -3.88 -22.24 -2.25
CA VAL A 194 -3.58 -20.83 -1.94
C VAL A 194 -4.04 -19.95 -3.08
N ARG A 195 -3.84 -20.39 -4.32
CA ARG A 195 -4.31 -19.65 -5.51
C ARG A 195 -5.84 -19.53 -5.54
N ASP A 196 -6.56 -20.62 -5.22
CA ASP A 196 -8.03 -20.62 -5.16
C ASP A 196 -8.52 -19.69 -4.04
N ARG A 197 -7.83 -19.69 -2.88
CA ARG A 197 -8.15 -18.75 -1.80
C ARG A 197 -7.92 -17.29 -2.20
N LEU A 198 -6.80 -16.99 -2.88
CA LEU A 198 -6.54 -15.63 -3.38
C LEU A 198 -7.56 -15.19 -4.43
N ARG A 199 -8.02 -16.12 -5.28
CA ARG A 199 -9.08 -15.85 -6.27
C ARG A 199 -10.40 -15.51 -5.56
N ALA A 200 -10.82 -16.33 -4.60
CA ALA A 200 -12.01 -16.05 -3.80
C ALA A 200 -11.91 -14.73 -3.03
N GLN A 201 -10.72 -14.41 -2.52
CA GLN A 201 -10.45 -13.11 -1.88
C GLN A 201 -10.63 -11.94 -2.85
N LEU A 202 -10.13 -12.05 -4.08
CA LEU A 202 -10.33 -11.01 -5.10
C LEU A 202 -11.81 -10.78 -5.41
N ASP A 203 -12.57 -11.86 -5.60
CA ASP A 203 -14.01 -11.78 -5.88
C ASP A 203 -14.74 -11.04 -4.75
N THR A 204 -14.41 -11.39 -3.49
CA THR A 204 -14.96 -10.71 -2.31
C THR A 204 -14.56 -9.24 -2.27
N SER A 205 -13.29 -8.93 -2.56
CA SER A 205 -12.77 -7.56 -2.59
C SER A 205 -13.44 -6.71 -3.66
N PHE A 206 -13.68 -7.26 -4.85
CA PHE A 206 -14.39 -6.55 -5.92
C PHE A 206 -15.81 -6.21 -5.52
N GLN A 207 -16.54 -7.14 -4.89
CA GLN A 207 -17.90 -6.88 -4.41
C GLN A 207 -17.91 -5.87 -3.26
N MET A 208 -17.01 -6.02 -2.29
CA MET A 208 -16.85 -5.07 -1.17
C MET A 208 -16.61 -3.66 -1.70
N LEU A 209 -15.75 -3.49 -2.71
CA LEU A 209 -15.46 -2.18 -3.30
C LEU A 209 -16.65 -1.55 -4.00
N ARG A 210 -17.45 -2.33 -4.73
CA ARG A 210 -18.71 -1.84 -5.31
C ARG A 210 -19.62 -1.30 -4.22
N ASN A 211 -19.81 -2.08 -3.16
CA ASN A 211 -20.65 -1.69 -2.02
C ASN A 211 -20.10 -0.46 -1.26
N ALA A 212 -18.77 -0.35 -1.15
CA ALA A 212 -18.11 0.81 -0.53
C ALA A 212 -18.31 2.09 -1.35
N ARG A 213 -18.18 2.00 -2.68
CA ARG A 213 -18.40 3.14 -3.57
C ARG A 213 -19.87 3.63 -3.53
N ASP A 214 -20.82 2.71 -3.50
CA ASP A 214 -22.27 3.04 -3.39
C ASP A 214 -22.57 3.83 -2.10
N ARG A 215 -21.74 3.70 -1.07
CA ARG A 215 -21.80 4.43 0.20
C ARG A 215 -20.98 5.72 0.22
N GLY A 216 -20.32 6.04 -0.88
CA GLY A 216 -19.46 7.23 -0.98
C GLY A 216 -18.15 7.12 -0.19
N ILE A 217 -17.71 5.92 0.19
CA ILE A 217 -16.43 5.71 0.83
C ILE A 217 -15.31 6.07 -0.15
N SER A 218 -14.36 6.88 0.29
CA SER A 218 -13.21 7.27 -0.53
C SER A 218 -12.29 6.07 -0.74
N VAL A 219 -12.18 5.61 -2.00
CA VAL A 219 -11.27 4.54 -2.39
C VAL A 219 -9.94 5.13 -2.81
N MET A 220 -8.86 4.66 -2.19
CA MET A 220 -7.47 5.01 -2.47
C MET A 220 -6.76 3.82 -3.15
N SER A 221 -5.68 4.09 -3.85
CA SER A 221 -4.90 3.05 -4.53
C SER A 221 -3.70 2.63 -3.70
N GLY A 222 -3.44 1.33 -3.67
CA GLY A 222 -2.23 0.74 -3.10
C GLY A 222 -1.91 -0.59 -3.78
N SER A 223 -0.64 -0.84 -4.07
CA SER A 223 -0.22 -2.06 -4.81
C SER A 223 0.36 -3.16 -3.94
N ASP A 224 0.77 -2.83 -2.70
CA ASP A 224 1.47 -3.73 -1.78
C ASP A 224 2.68 -4.43 -2.42
N THR A 225 3.47 -3.66 -3.18
CA THR A 225 4.66 -4.16 -3.88
C THR A 225 5.95 -3.83 -3.12
N GLY A 226 7.04 -4.54 -3.41
CA GLY A 226 8.37 -4.28 -2.86
C GLY A 226 8.89 -5.33 -1.90
N ASN A 227 8.13 -6.35 -1.54
CA ASN A 227 8.52 -7.35 -0.55
C ASN A 227 9.16 -8.62 -1.14
N ALA A 228 9.05 -8.85 -2.46
CA ALA A 228 9.64 -9.98 -3.16
C ALA A 228 9.84 -9.66 -4.66
N SER A 229 10.59 -10.52 -5.37
CA SER A 229 10.92 -10.31 -6.79
C SER A 229 9.71 -10.19 -7.71
N ALA A 230 8.63 -10.94 -7.49
CA ALA A 230 7.38 -10.82 -8.21
C ALA A 230 6.63 -9.53 -7.89
N PHE A 231 6.82 -9.02 -6.71
CA PHE A 231 6.21 -7.80 -6.19
C PHE A 231 7.17 -6.61 -6.30
N SER A 232 8.02 -6.58 -7.35
CA SER A 232 9.01 -5.52 -7.53
C SER A 232 8.36 -4.14 -7.64
N HIS A 233 8.94 -3.17 -6.95
CA HIS A 233 8.53 -1.77 -7.04
C HIS A 233 8.54 -1.28 -8.49
N GLY A 234 7.57 -0.43 -8.83
CA GLY A 234 7.46 0.23 -10.12
C GLY A 234 6.74 -0.56 -11.20
N ARG A 235 6.68 -1.89 -11.10
CA ARG A 235 6.07 -2.71 -12.15
C ARG A 235 4.54 -2.72 -12.11
N TRP A 236 3.97 -2.77 -10.92
CA TRP A 236 2.57 -3.13 -10.70
C TRP A 236 1.67 -1.98 -10.24
N HIS A 237 2.19 -0.77 -10.10
CA HIS A 237 1.40 0.35 -9.58
C HIS A 237 0.20 0.70 -10.46
N GLY A 238 0.34 0.60 -11.79
CA GLY A 238 -0.76 0.81 -12.72
C GLY A 238 -1.80 -0.32 -12.77
N LYS A 239 -1.49 -1.51 -12.22
CA LYS A 239 -2.41 -2.66 -12.22
C LYS A 239 -3.62 -2.40 -11.32
N GLU A 240 -3.46 -1.72 -10.20
CA GLU A 240 -4.57 -1.38 -9.33
C GLU A 240 -5.64 -0.55 -10.06
N ALA A 241 -5.21 0.43 -10.87
CA ALA A 241 -6.13 1.22 -11.68
C ALA A 241 -6.88 0.37 -12.73
N GLU A 242 -6.19 -0.60 -13.35
CA GLU A 242 -6.85 -1.53 -14.28
C GLU A 242 -7.91 -2.37 -13.57
N LEU A 243 -7.60 -2.93 -12.41
CA LEU A 243 -8.54 -3.73 -11.63
C LEU A 243 -9.75 -2.90 -11.18
N PHE A 244 -9.52 -1.64 -10.79
CA PHE A 244 -10.62 -0.73 -10.47
C PHE A 244 -11.56 -0.52 -11.65
N VAL A 245 -11.02 -0.34 -12.85
CA VAL A 245 -11.85 -0.11 -14.04
C VAL A 245 -12.51 -1.39 -14.54
N LYS A 246 -11.74 -2.47 -14.72
CA LYS A 246 -12.23 -3.68 -15.38
C LYS A 246 -13.07 -4.57 -14.48
N GLU A 247 -12.69 -4.70 -13.19
CA GLU A 247 -13.33 -5.65 -12.28
C GLU A 247 -14.35 -4.97 -11.36
N VAL A 248 -14.09 -3.72 -10.96
CA VAL A 248 -15.01 -2.98 -10.05
C VAL A 248 -16.00 -2.11 -10.83
N GLY A 249 -15.70 -1.76 -12.09
CA GLY A 249 -16.53 -0.87 -12.90
C GLY A 249 -16.36 0.61 -12.54
N MET A 250 -15.19 0.97 -12.00
CA MET A 250 -14.86 2.37 -11.72
C MET A 250 -14.59 3.12 -13.02
N PRO A 251 -15.11 4.34 -13.23
CA PRO A 251 -14.73 5.16 -14.39
C PRO A 251 -13.21 5.38 -14.43
N PRO A 252 -12.57 5.39 -15.61
CA PRO A 252 -11.11 5.56 -15.72
C PRO A 252 -10.58 6.81 -15.00
N MET A 253 -11.27 7.93 -15.11
CA MET A 253 -10.88 9.16 -14.40
C MET A 253 -10.95 8.99 -12.89
N GLU A 254 -11.95 8.28 -12.35
CA GLU A 254 -12.04 8.02 -10.91
C GLU A 254 -10.88 7.14 -10.43
N ALA A 255 -10.47 6.14 -11.22
CA ALA A 255 -9.30 5.31 -10.93
C ALA A 255 -8.01 6.14 -10.94
N ILE A 256 -7.85 7.10 -11.86
CA ILE A 256 -6.72 8.04 -11.88
C ILE A 256 -6.74 8.93 -10.62
N VAL A 257 -7.89 9.45 -10.24
CA VAL A 257 -8.07 10.26 -9.02
C VAL A 257 -7.71 9.46 -7.76
N ALA A 258 -8.06 8.17 -7.71
CA ALA A 258 -7.67 7.28 -6.61
C ALA A 258 -6.14 7.11 -6.51
N ASN A 259 -5.45 7.07 -7.65
CA ASN A 259 -3.99 6.96 -7.74
C ASN A 259 -3.24 8.28 -7.56
N THR A 260 -3.92 9.42 -7.55
CA THR A 260 -3.29 10.74 -7.52
C THR A 260 -3.81 11.58 -6.34
N SER A 261 -4.85 12.37 -6.55
CA SER A 261 -5.29 13.36 -5.55
C SER A 261 -5.85 12.75 -4.27
N ARG A 262 -6.51 11.57 -4.33
CA ARG A 262 -6.95 10.89 -3.10
C ARG A 262 -5.75 10.38 -2.30
N ASN A 263 -4.74 9.77 -2.98
CA ASN A 263 -3.53 9.32 -2.30
C ASN A 263 -2.69 10.46 -1.71
N ALA A 264 -2.72 11.66 -2.30
CA ALA A 264 -2.03 12.83 -1.77
C ALA A 264 -2.46 13.17 -0.33
N TRP A 265 -3.73 12.91 0.03
CA TRP A 265 -4.23 13.10 1.39
C TRP A 265 -3.51 12.22 2.44
N LEU A 266 -3.25 10.94 2.12
CA LEU A 266 -2.50 10.06 3.03
C LEU A 266 -1.10 10.61 3.29
N MET A 267 -0.52 11.23 2.27
CA MET A 267 0.82 11.81 2.32
C MET A 267 0.86 13.19 3.02
N GLY A 268 -0.29 13.79 3.36
CA GLY A 268 -0.35 15.16 3.87
C GLY A 268 0.02 16.22 2.81
N LEU A 269 -0.12 15.87 1.53
CA LEU A 269 0.27 16.68 0.38
C LEU A 269 -0.93 17.05 -0.52
N GLU A 270 -2.16 16.92 -0.05
CA GLU A 270 -3.39 17.21 -0.81
C GLU A 270 -3.45 18.66 -1.29
N GLY A 271 -2.77 19.55 -0.60
CA GLY A 271 -2.59 20.96 -1.00
C GLY A 271 -1.54 21.18 -2.08
N GLU A 272 -0.66 20.20 -2.34
CA GLU A 272 0.57 20.39 -3.12
C GLU A 272 0.65 19.55 -4.39
N VAL A 273 0.20 18.29 -4.35
CA VAL A 273 0.31 17.35 -5.48
C VAL A 273 -1.02 16.66 -5.81
N GLY A 274 -1.03 15.83 -6.86
CA GLY A 274 -2.17 15.00 -7.24
C GLY A 274 -3.13 15.65 -8.25
N VAL A 275 -2.95 16.94 -8.54
CA VAL A 275 -3.71 17.68 -9.58
C VAL A 275 -2.79 18.64 -10.31
N ILE A 276 -3.08 18.89 -11.60
CA ILE A 276 -2.40 19.90 -12.39
C ILE A 276 -3.16 21.22 -12.23
N ALA A 277 -2.62 22.15 -11.44
CA ALA A 277 -3.20 23.46 -11.20
C ALA A 277 -2.11 24.48 -10.83
N PRO A 278 -2.34 25.78 -11.06
CA PRO A 278 -1.43 26.85 -10.61
C PRO A 278 -1.16 26.75 -9.10
N GLY A 279 0.10 26.92 -8.70
CA GLY A 279 0.52 26.89 -7.30
C GLY A 279 0.77 25.48 -6.74
N LYS A 280 0.57 24.43 -7.53
CA LYS A 280 0.94 23.04 -7.17
C LYS A 280 2.37 22.73 -7.57
N LEU A 281 2.95 21.73 -6.91
CA LEU A 281 4.24 21.17 -7.32
C LEU A 281 4.09 20.53 -8.70
N ALA A 282 5.06 20.76 -9.56
CA ALA A 282 5.05 20.20 -10.91
C ALA A 282 5.53 18.75 -10.89
N ASP A 283 4.64 17.86 -10.46
CA ASP A 283 4.77 16.41 -10.57
C ASP A 283 3.82 15.93 -11.67
N ILE A 284 4.37 15.72 -12.87
CA ILE A 284 3.59 15.49 -14.09
C ILE A 284 4.15 14.28 -14.83
N VAL A 285 3.28 13.37 -15.24
CA VAL A 285 3.61 12.27 -16.14
C VAL A 285 2.88 12.47 -17.46
N ILE A 286 3.63 12.52 -18.55
CA ILE A 286 3.11 12.67 -19.90
C ILE A 286 3.12 11.31 -20.58
N TRP A 287 1.94 10.88 -21.03
CA TRP A 287 1.74 9.60 -21.71
C TRP A 287 1.60 9.79 -23.23
N ASN A 288 2.09 8.84 -24.01
CA ASN A 288 1.94 8.83 -25.47
C ASN A 288 0.52 8.44 -25.90
N SER A 289 -0.17 7.66 -25.09
CA SER A 289 -1.55 7.20 -25.32
C SER A 289 -2.48 7.71 -24.22
N ASP A 290 -3.77 7.83 -24.52
CA ASP A 290 -4.79 8.33 -23.60
C ASP A 290 -5.19 7.26 -22.57
N PRO A 291 -4.87 7.43 -21.26
CA PRO A 291 -5.25 6.47 -20.23
C PRO A 291 -6.76 6.45 -19.92
N LEU A 292 -7.53 7.43 -20.41
CA LEU A 292 -8.99 7.41 -20.27
C LEU A 292 -9.63 6.48 -21.32
N ALA A 293 -9.00 6.32 -22.48
CA ALA A 293 -9.42 5.38 -23.49
C ALA A 293 -8.95 3.94 -23.18
N ASP A 294 -7.74 3.81 -22.64
CA ASP A 294 -7.17 2.52 -22.21
C ASP A 294 -6.36 2.68 -20.92
N ILE A 295 -6.97 2.35 -19.80
CA ILE A 295 -6.34 2.47 -18.48
C ILE A 295 -5.07 1.61 -18.35
N THR A 296 -4.90 0.55 -19.15
CA THR A 296 -3.72 -0.30 -19.12
C THR A 296 -2.44 0.40 -19.60
N VAL A 297 -2.55 1.57 -20.23
CA VAL A 297 -1.43 2.46 -20.53
C VAL A 297 -0.59 2.73 -19.29
N LEU A 298 -1.21 2.87 -18.12
CA LEU A 298 -0.52 3.13 -16.85
C LEU A 298 0.43 2.00 -16.41
N GLN A 299 0.39 0.84 -17.04
CA GLN A 299 1.29 -0.29 -16.77
C GLN A 299 2.44 -0.40 -17.76
N ARG A 300 2.47 0.44 -18.78
CA ARG A 300 3.43 0.39 -19.87
C ARG A 300 4.43 1.54 -19.77
N PRO A 301 5.59 1.37 -19.12
CA PRO A 301 6.61 2.44 -19.05
C PRO A 301 7.07 2.96 -20.41
N SER A 302 6.97 2.15 -21.49
CA SER A 302 7.24 2.56 -22.86
C SER A 302 6.28 3.65 -23.38
N GLU A 303 5.08 3.75 -22.81
CA GLU A 303 4.10 4.78 -23.13
C GLU A 303 4.35 6.11 -22.41
N ILE A 304 5.30 6.17 -21.49
CA ILE A 304 5.66 7.41 -20.82
C ILE A 304 6.61 8.21 -21.72
N SER A 305 6.15 9.37 -22.16
CA SER A 305 6.97 10.33 -22.88
C SER A 305 7.93 11.08 -21.94
N THR A 306 7.40 11.64 -20.86
CA THR A 306 8.18 12.48 -19.95
C THR A 306 7.65 12.35 -18.52
N ILE A 307 8.57 12.36 -17.55
CA ILE A 307 8.25 12.48 -16.14
C ILE A 307 8.89 13.76 -15.64
N ILE A 308 8.11 14.60 -14.99
CA ILE A 308 8.56 15.80 -14.29
C ILE A 308 8.28 15.58 -12.81
N LYS A 309 9.28 15.80 -11.97
CA LYS A 309 9.18 15.79 -10.51
C LYS A 309 9.80 17.05 -9.94
N ASP A 310 9.09 17.77 -9.09
CA ASP A 310 9.53 19.06 -8.54
C ASP A 310 9.94 20.06 -9.64
N GLY A 311 9.25 20.06 -10.79
CA GLY A 311 9.55 20.92 -11.93
C GLY A 311 10.79 20.52 -12.73
N ARG A 312 11.42 19.37 -12.42
CA ARG A 312 12.61 18.87 -13.14
C ARG A 312 12.27 17.60 -13.90
N VAL A 313 12.75 17.51 -15.15
CA VAL A 313 12.62 16.29 -15.94
C VAL A 313 13.46 15.18 -15.30
N VAL A 314 12.83 14.03 -15.07
CA VAL A 314 13.49 12.84 -14.53
C VAL A 314 14.25 12.15 -15.66
N ASP A 315 15.58 11.98 -15.51
CA ASP A 315 16.38 11.19 -16.41
C ASP A 315 16.16 9.69 -16.14
N ARG A 316 15.38 9.06 -16.99
CA ARG A 316 15.05 7.64 -16.88
C ARG A 316 16.22 6.70 -17.21
N GLU A 317 17.23 7.19 -17.93
CA GLU A 317 18.40 6.39 -18.37
C GLU A 317 19.54 6.49 -17.35
N ALA A 318 19.78 7.66 -16.77
CA ALA A 318 20.86 7.89 -15.82
C ALA A 318 20.72 7.06 -14.53
N GLY A 319 19.50 6.69 -14.15
CA GLY A 319 19.18 5.87 -12.97
C GLY A 319 19.63 4.40 -13.06
N GLY A 320 20.18 3.96 -14.17
CA GLY A 320 20.57 2.56 -14.40
C GLY A 320 19.36 1.62 -14.33
N PHE A 321 18.26 2.06 -14.88
CA PHE A 321 17.03 1.29 -15.00
C PHE A 321 17.29 0.09 -15.92
N ARG A 322 17.46 -1.10 -15.34
CA ARG A 322 17.20 -2.30 -16.12
C ARG A 322 15.71 -2.31 -16.40
N GLN A 323 15.31 -2.26 -17.67
CA GLN A 323 13.94 -2.59 -18.04
C GLN A 323 13.59 -3.89 -17.32
N LEU A 324 12.61 -3.83 -16.44
CA LEU A 324 12.10 -5.05 -15.82
C LEU A 324 11.57 -5.91 -16.99
N PRO A 325 11.92 -7.20 -17.03
CA PRO A 325 11.42 -8.07 -18.10
C PRO A 325 9.90 -7.94 -18.16
N GLU A 326 9.35 -7.88 -19.36
CA GLU A 326 7.91 -7.69 -19.60
C GLU A 326 7.06 -8.80 -18.92
N GLU A 327 7.67 -9.98 -18.72
CA GLU A 327 7.08 -11.05 -17.93
C GLU A 327 7.94 -11.34 -16.68
N PRO A 328 7.32 -11.63 -15.52
CA PRO A 328 8.08 -12.15 -14.38
C PRO A 328 8.76 -13.47 -14.78
N PRO A 329 9.93 -13.77 -14.22
CA PRO A 329 10.57 -15.05 -14.49
C PRO A 329 9.60 -16.16 -14.10
N ARG A 330 9.28 -17.03 -15.05
CA ARG A 330 8.48 -18.25 -14.79
C ARG A 330 9.19 -19.03 -13.70
N ALA A 331 8.44 -19.45 -12.68
CA ALA A 331 8.97 -20.35 -11.67
C ALA A 331 9.65 -21.54 -12.37
N ARG A 332 10.93 -21.76 -12.11
CA ARG A 332 11.59 -22.98 -12.57
C ARG A 332 10.82 -24.13 -11.94
N ALA A 333 10.30 -25.01 -12.77
CA ALA A 333 9.78 -26.28 -12.30
C ALA A 333 10.90 -26.93 -11.48
N SER A 334 10.67 -27.12 -10.19
CA SER A 334 11.54 -27.91 -9.36
C SER A 334 11.48 -29.34 -9.90
N ILE A 335 12.65 -29.85 -10.31
CA ILE A 335 12.87 -31.24 -10.67
C ILE A 335 12.72 -32.06 -9.42
#